data_4382ce6bf7a4dd848eb9e10ed4433f20
#
_entry.id   4382ce6bf7a4dd848eb9e10ed4433f20
#
_cell.length_a   1.000
_cell.length_b   1.000
_cell.length_c   1.000
_cell.angle_alpha   90.00
_cell.angle_beta   90.00
_cell.angle_gamma   90.00
#
_symmetry.space_group_name_H-M   'P 1'
#
loop_
_entity.id
_entity.type
_entity.pdbx_description
1 polymer ?
#
loop_
_entity_poly.entity_id
_entity_poly.type
_entity_poly.pdbx_seq_one_letter_code
_entity_poly.pdbx_strand_id
1 'polypeptide(L)'
;MNRLTTSQGAFELARFPEHPRDPFRAWDAADEYLLRQLTDPETGPVDLAGTVAVVGDRWGALATALAAHRPVQISDSYLARRATLANLARNGLDQDAVRLLSSRDTPPDRIDVLIVRVPKSLAFLEDQLHRIAPAVHSGTVVIGTGMVKEIHTSTLKLFERIIGPTRTSLAVRKARLIFCTPDPALPRTPSPWPYRYELPADVGPVAGLTTVNHAGIFCAERLDIGTRFFLKHLPSRGGAVRVVDLGCGNGVLGLSAAVANPEAHLTFVDESYGAVASAEETFRAGAPAGAKADFLVGDGLDGLDPGSVDLVLNNPPFHSHMATTDATARTMFTGARTALRQGGELWVVGNRHLSYHTHLRRIFGNCTTVAGDPKFVVLRAVKR
;
A
#
# COMPACT_ATOMS: atom_id res chain seq x y z
N MET A 1 7.93 -0.38 -25.19
CA MET A 1 9.09 0.49 -24.97
C MET A 1 9.00 1.04 -23.56
N ASN A 2 9.95 0.66 -22.70
CA ASN A 2 9.99 1.04 -21.28
C ASN A 2 11.03 2.13 -20.99
N ARG A 3 11.26 3.03 -21.98
CA ARG A 3 12.24 4.11 -21.89
C ARG A 3 11.56 5.45 -21.68
N LEU A 4 11.82 6.07 -20.54
CA LEU A 4 11.43 7.44 -20.21
C LEU A 4 12.56 8.38 -20.62
N THR A 5 12.26 9.36 -21.47
CA THR A 5 13.23 10.40 -21.88
C THR A 5 12.78 11.74 -21.33
N THR A 6 13.66 12.40 -20.60
CA THR A 6 13.44 13.70 -19.94
C THR A 6 14.67 14.57 -20.11
N SER A 7 14.60 15.81 -19.64
CA SER A 7 15.75 16.73 -19.53
C SER A 7 16.85 16.22 -18.57
N GLN A 8 16.49 15.34 -17.61
CA GLN A 8 17.45 14.72 -16.69
C GLN A 8 18.17 13.51 -17.30
N GLY A 9 17.70 13.00 -18.44
CA GLY A 9 18.29 11.85 -19.09
C GLY A 9 17.26 10.89 -19.70
N ALA A 10 17.72 9.70 -20.04
CA ALA A 10 16.88 8.63 -20.57
C ALA A 10 17.04 7.40 -19.67
N PHE A 11 15.91 6.89 -19.17
CA PHE A 11 15.85 5.83 -18.15
C PHE A 11 15.02 4.66 -18.64
N GLU A 12 15.56 3.44 -18.51
CA GLU A 12 14.80 2.20 -18.73
C GLU A 12 14.07 1.86 -17.43
N LEU A 13 12.74 1.84 -17.46
CA LEU A 13 11.91 1.66 -16.27
C LEU A 13 10.93 0.52 -16.46
N ALA A 14 10.74 -0.31 -15.43
CA ALA A 14 9.73 -1.36 -15.39
C ALA A 14 8.93 -1.28 -14.09
N ARG A 15 7.72 -1.82 -14.12
CA ARG A 15 6.90 -2.03 -12.93
C ARG A 15 7.45 -3.23 -12.14
N PHE A 16 7.14 -3.30 -10.86
CA PHE A 16 7.55 -4.41 -10.00
C PHE A 16 6.31 -5.06 -9.34
N PRO A 17 6.26 -6.38 -9.20
CA PRO A 17 7.18 -7.36 -9.79
C PRO A 17 7.11 -7.33 -11.32
N GLU A 18 8.25 -7.61 -11.97
CA GLU A 18 8.33 -7.60 -13.42
C GLU A 18 7.55 -8.76 -14.01
N HIS A 19 6.76 -8.45 -15.02
CA HIS A 19 6.11 -9.46 -15.81
C HIS A 19 6.51 -9.29 -17.29
N PRO A 20 7.03 -10.32 -17.97
CA PRO A 20 7.54 -10.21 -19.35
C PRO A 20 6.53 -9.70 -20.37
N ARG A 21 5.25 -9.81 -20.07
CA ARG A 21 4.12 -9.37 -20.91
C ARG A 21 3.35 -8.21 -20.30
N ASP A 22 3.94 -7.45 -19.37
CA ASP A 22 3.26 -6.26 -18.82
C ASP A 22 3.14 -5.19 -19.91
N PRO A 23 1.92 -4.82 -20.36
CA PRO A 23 1.73 -3.80 -21.40
C PRO A 23 1.85 -2.38 -20.84
N PHE A 24 1.99 -2.21 -19.52
CA PHE A 24 1.94 -0.92 -18.87
C PHE A 24 3.34 -0.39 -18.55
N ARG A 25 3.48 0.93 -18.66
CA ARG A 25 4.70 1.65 -18.27
C ARG A 25 4.77 1.81 -16.75
N ALA A 26 5.99 1.98 -16.24
CA ALA A 26 6.27 2.33 -14.84
C ALA A 26 6.00 3.83 -14.52
N TRP A 27 5.55 4.61 -15.48
CA TRP A 27 5.22 6.04 -15.35
C TRP A 27 4.00 6.40 -16.18
N ASP A 28 3.42 7.55 -15.91
CA ASP A 28 2.34 8.12 -16.70
C ASP A 28 2.63 9.58 -17.11
N ALA A 29 1.66 10.23 -17.76
CA ALA A 29 1.82 11.59 -18.25
C ALA A 29 2.00 12.62 -17.11
N ALA A 30 1.60 12.29 -15.86
CA ALA A 30 1.77 13.18 -14.73
C ALA A 30 3.24 13.21 -14.27
N ASP A 31 3.94 12.07 -14.35
CA ASP A 31 5.36 11.98 -14.05
C ASP A 31 6.19 12.71 -15.13
N GLU A 32 5.87 12.49 -16.42
CA GLU A 32 6.50 13.20 -17.53
C GLU A 32 6.30 14.72 -17.43
N TYR A 33 5.08 15.16 -17.07
CA TYR A 33 4.77 16.59 -16.98
C TYR A 33 5.54 17.24 -15.83
N LEU A 34 5.59 16.57 -14.68
CA LEU A 34 6.37 17.07 -13.53
C LEU A 34 7.86 17.20 -13.88
N LEU A 35 8.49 16.14 -14.40
CA LEU A 35 9.93 16.16 -14.71
C LEU A 35 10.28 17.25 -15.72
N ARG A 36 9.41 17.52 -16.70
CA ARG A 36 9.58 18.64 -17.63
C ARG A 36 9.46 19.99 -16.92
N GLN A 37 8.48 20.13 -15.99
CA GLN A 37 8.26 21.38 -15.24
C GLN A 37 9.46 21.75 -14.38
N LEU A 38 10.17 20.78 -13.82
CA LEU A 38 11.35 21.03 -12.98
C LEU A 38 12.49 21.74 -13.72
N THR A 39 12.52 21.63 -15.05
CA THR A 39 13.59 22.22 -15.90
C THR A 39 13.04 23.23 -16.91
N ASP A 40 11.79 23.65 -16.77
CA ASP A 40 11.14 24.53 -17.74
C ASP A 40 11.76 25.93 -17.71
N PRO A 41 12.36 26.40 -18.83
CA PRO A 41 12.98 27.72 -18.87
C PRO A 41 11.98 28.87 -18.83
N GLU A 42 10.71 28.63 -19.25
CA GLU A 42 9.67 29.69 -19.29
C GLU A 42 9.20 30.06 -17.87
N THR A 43 9.11 29.08 -16.99
CA THR A 43 8.71 29.30 -15.59
C THR A 43 9.90 29.41 -14.63
N GLY A 44 11.11 29.21 -15.16
CA GLY A 44 12.36 29.10 -14.41
C GLY A 44 12.57 27.67 -13.87
N PRO A 45 13.80 27.13 -13.99
CA PRO A 45 14.12 25.83 -13.46
C PRO A 45 14.05 25.81 -11.92
N VAL A 46 13.61 24.69 -11.36
CA VAL A 46 13.61 24.47 -9.91
C VAL A 46 15.02 24.11 -9.46
N ASP A 47 15.53 24.81 -8.44
CA ASP A 47 16.80 24.42 -7.81
C ASP A 47 16.63 23.11 -7.02
N LEU A 48 17.36 22.09 -7.41
CA LEU A 48 17.35 20.76 -6.79
C LEU A 48 18.59 20.48 -5.93
N ALA A 49 19.37 21.51 -5.58
CA ALA A 49 20.59 21.35 -4.79
C ALA A 49 20.33 20.99 -3.31
N GLY A 50 19.16 21.33 -2.78
CA GLY A 50 18.76 21.02 -1.41
C GLY A 50 18.14 19.63 -1.23
N THR A 51 17.45 19.45 -0.11
CA THR A 51 16.72 18.19 0.18
C THR A 51 15.49 18.07 -0.71
N VAL A 52 15.52 17.13 -1.64
CA VAL A 52 14.40 16.78 -2.52
C VAL A 52 13.64 15.59 -1.92
N ALA A 53 12.35 15.78 -1.60
CA ALA A 53 11.48 14.69 -1.15
C ALA A 53 10.45 14.34 -2.23
N VAL A 54 10.34 13.06 -2.57
CA VAL A 54 9.39 12.50 -3.53
C VAL A 54 8.43 11.57 -2.78
N VAL A 55 7.16 11.97 -2.70
CA VAL A 55 6.14 11.27 -1.94
C VAL A 55 5.17 10.58 -2.89
N GLY A 56 4.93 9.28 -2.68
CA GLY A 56 3.92 8.52 -3.41
C GLY A 56 4.33 8.12 -4.83
N ASP A 57 5.63 8.11 -5.15
CA ASP A 57 6.14 7.56 -6.41
C ASP A 57 5.78 6.07 -6.52
N ARG A 58 4.99 5.72 -7.52
CA ARG A 58 4.36 4.39 -7.61
C ARG A 58 5.34 3.29 -7.99
N TRP A 59 6.29 3.61 -8.85
CA TRP A 59 7.21 2.65 -9.47
C TRP A 59 8.67 3.13 -9.45
N GLY A 60 8.95 4.19 -8.72
CA GLY A 60 10.29 4.77 -8.66
C GLY A 60 10.70 5.56 -9.91
N ALA A 61 9.77 5.97 -10.74
CA ALA A 61 10.08 6.70 -11.97
C ALA A 61 10.64 8.09 -11.69
N LEU A 62 10.00 8.82 -10.77
CA LEU A 62 10.46 10.15 -10.35
C LEU A 62 11.78 10.07 -9.58
N ALA A 63 11.85 9.15 -8.62
CA ALA A 63 13.04 8.96 -7.80
C ALA A 63 14.25 8.54 -8.64
N THR A 64 14.07 7.63 -9.62
CA THR A 64 15.15 7.21 -10.53
C THR A 64 15.59 8.35 -11.44
N ALA A 65 14.64 9.11 -12.02
CA ALA A 65 14.98 10.24 -12.88
C ALA A 65 15.72 11.36 -12.14
N LEU A 66 15.46 11.51 -10.84
CA LEU A 66 16.08 12.51 -9.96
C LEU A 66 17.27 11.97 -9.15
N ALA A 67 17.75 10.76 -9.41
CA ALA A 67 18.80 10.09 -8.63
C ALA A 67 20.10 10.91 -8.51
N ALA A 68 20.44 11.73 -9.52
CA ALA A 68 21.59 12.64 -9.48
C ALA A 68 21.48 13.69 -8.33
N HIS A 69 20.28 13.96 -7.85
CA HIS A 69 20.01 14.89 -6.74
C HIS A 69 19.80 14.18 -5.40
N ARG A 70 20.05 12.85 -5.33
CA ARG A 70 19.94 12.02 -4.12
C ARG A 70 18.61 12.23 -3.36
N PRO A 71 17.45 12.09 -3.99
CA PRO A 71 16.17 12.39 -3.37
C PRO A 71 15.84 11.41 -2.25
N VAL A 72 14.97 11.86 -1.34
CA VAL A 72 14.32 11.01 -0.34
C VAL A 72 12.97 10.58 -0.91
N GLN A 73 12.78 9.31 -1.20
CA GLN A 73 11.48 8.76 -1.58
C GLN A 73 10.74 8.28 -0.34
N ILE A 74 9.49 8.75 -0.16
CA ILE A 74 8.61 8.32 0.93
C ILE A 74 7.43 7.56 0.32
N SER A 75 7.28 6.28 0.67
CA SER A 75 6.23 5.41 0.11
C SER A 75 5.63 4.49 1.18
N ASP A 76 4.32 4.27 1.10
CA ASP A 76 3.63 3.26 1.92
C ASP A 76 3.75 1.84 1.34
N SER A 77 4.19 1.71 0.10
CA SER A 77 4.27 0.44 -0.63
C SER A 77 5.68 -0.14 -0.60
N TYR A 78 5.81 -1.35 -0.09
CA TYR A 78 7.02 -2.16 -0.19
C TYR A 78 7.39 -2.44 -1.66
N LEU A 79 6.38 -2.74 -2.49
CA LEU A 79 6.58 -3.00 -3.92
C LEU A 79 7.10 -1.77 -4.67
N ALA A 80 6.64 -0.56 -4.31
CA ALA A 80 7.17 0.68 -4.89
C ALA A 80 8.66 0.88 -4.54
N ARG A 81 9.08 0.57 -3.30
CA ARG A 81 10.49 0.62 -2.90
C ARG A 81 11.33 -0.39 -3.68
N ARG A 82 10.83 -1.63 -3.83
CA ARG A 82 11.49 -2.66 -4.65
C ARG A 82 11.59 -2.25 -6.12
N ALA A 83 10.54 -1.62 -6.66
CA ALA A 83 10.53 -1.07 -8.02
C ALA A 83 11.62 0.00 -8.20
N THR A 84 11.77 0.90 -7.23
CA THR A 84 12.81 1.93 -7.28
C THR A 84 14.20 1.31 -7.30
N LEU A 85 14.51 0.37 -6.40
CA LEU A 85 15.79 -0.33 -6.38
C LEU A 85 16.07 -1.08 -7.68
N ALA A 86 15.07 -1.78 -8.23
CA ALA A 86 15.21 -2.49 -9.50
C ALA A 86 15.44 -1.53 -10.68
N ASN A 87 14.77 -0.37 -10.68
CA ASN A 87 14.94 0.65 -11.73
C ASN A 87 16.27 1.39 -11.62
N LEU A 88 16.77 1.67 -10.43
CA LEU A 88 18.13 2.19 -10.22
C LEU A 88 19.18 1.21 -10.79
N ALA A 89 19.11 -0.05 -10.39
CA ALA A 89 20.03 -1.08 -10.86
C ALA A 89 19.99 -1.24 -12.40
N ARG A 90 18.78 -1.22 -13.00
CA ARG A 90 18.58 -1.30 -14.46
C ARG A 90 19.27 -0.17 -15.22
N ASN A 91 19.39 1.00 -14.62
CA ASN A 91 20.05 2.16 -15.20
C ASN A 91 21.50 2.31 -14.77
N GLY A 92 22.09 1.33 -14.09
CA GLY A 92 23.47 1.38 -13.60
C GLY A 92 23.70 2.46 -12.53
N LEU A 93 22.64 2.87 -11.83
CA LEU A 93 22.71 3.84 -10.75
C LEU A 93 22.92 3.14 -9.41
N ASP A 94 23.62 3.83 -8.50
CA ASP A 94 23.83 3.35 -7.15
C ASP A 94 22.47 3.22 -6.42
N GLN A 95 22.30 2.15 -5.66
CA GLN A 95 21.10 1.96 -4.84
C GLN A 95 20.98 3.04 -3.75
N ASP A 96 22.12 3.56 -3.28
CA ASP A 96 22.17 4.66 -2.30
C ASP A 96 21.93 6.05 -2.92
N ALA A 97 21.74 6.13 -4.26
CA ALA A 97 21.37 7.38 -4.93
C ALA A 97 19.99 7.88 -4.52
N VAL A 98 19.14 7.02 -3.96
CA VAL A 98 17.81 7.37 -3.43
C VAL A 98 17.69 6.87 -2.00
N ARG A 99 17.43 7.76 -1.04
CA ARG A 99 17.10 7.37 0.33
C ARG A 99 15.64 6.92 0.39
N LEU A 100 15.41 5.64 0.70
CA LEU A 100 14.06 5.05 0.76
C LEU A 100 13.52 5.09 2.19
N LEU A 101 12.42 5.80 2.39
CA LEU A 101 11.66 5.84 3.64
C LEU A 101 10.27 5.24 3.43
N SER A 102 9.74 4.61 4.47
CA SER A 102 8.34 4.21 4.52
C SER A 102 7.44 5.39 4.92
N SER A 103 6.13 5.24 4.77
CA SER A 103 5.13 6.19 5.29
C SER A 103 5.16 6.30 6.82
N ARG A 104 5.82 5.37 7.51
CA ARG A 104 5.92 5.29 8.98
C ARG A 104 7.22 5.88 9.53
N ASP A 105 8.24 6.02 8.68
CA ASP A 105 9.52 6.62 9.07
C ASP A 105 9.37 8.14 9.28
N THR A 106 10.30 8.70 10.04
CA THR A 106 10.38 10.16 10.23
C THR A 106 10.88 10.81 8.93
N PRO A 107 10.12 11.77 8.36
CA PRO A 107 10.60 12.55 7.24
C PRO A 107 11.89 13.32 7.56
N PRO A 108 12.64 13.82 6.56
CA PRO A 108 13.74 14.74 6.79
C PRO A 108 13.30 15.96 7.61
N ASP A 109 14.19 16.49 8.44
CA ASP A 109 13.89 17.66 9.28
C ASP A 109 13.60 18.93 8.44
N ARG A 110 14.17 18.99 7.24
CA ARG A 110 14.00 20.10 6.30
C ARG A 110 13.85 19.57 4.87
N ILE A 111 12.89 20.11 4.14
CA ILE A 111 12.66 19.81 2.72
C ILE A 111 12.69 21.10 1.93
N ASP A 112 13.57 21.16 0.92
CA ASP A 112 13.69 22.33 0.03
C ASP A 112 12.81 22.19 -1.23
N VAL A 113 12.65 20.95 -1.73
CA VAL A 113 11.71 20.62 -2.81
C VAL A 113 10.85 19.42 -2.41
N LEU A 114 9.54 19.64 -2.35
CA LEU A 114 8.54 18.61 -2.05
C LEU A 114 7.74 18.26 -3.30
N ILE A 115 7.90 17.05 -3.77
CA ILE A 115 7.15 16.47 -4.88
C ILE A 115 6.12 15.49 -4.31
N VAL A 116 4.83 15.70 -4.61
CA VAL A 116 3.75 14.83 -4.14
C VAL A 116 3.02 14.23 -5.34
N ARG A 117 3.21 12.93 -5.56
CA ARG A 117 2.36 12.16 -6.48
C ARG A 117 1.02 11.90 -5.80
N VAL A 118 -0.02 12.61 -6.21
CA VAL A 118 -1.34 12.56 -5.57
C VAL A 118 -1.86 11.12 -5.52
N PRO A 119 -2.15 10.57 -4.32
CA PRO A 119 -2.71 9.24 -4.19
C PRO A 119 -4.21 9.25 -4.49
N LYS A 120 -4.80 8.07 -4.72
CA LYS A 120 -6.25 7.93 -4.92
C LYS A 120 -7.05 8.21 -3.63
N SER A 121 -6.48 7.94 -2.47
CA SER A 121 -7.11 8.15 -1.17
C SER A 121 -6.83 9.55 -0.65
N LEU A 122 -7.88 10.35 -0.44
CA LEU A 122 -7.78 11.67 0.19
C LEU A 122 -7.31 11.57 1.64
N ALA A 123 -7.76 10.57 2.38
CA ALA A 123 -7.33 10.29 3.74
C ALA A 123 -5.81 10.05 3.81
N PHE A 124 -5.26 9.30 2.85
CA PHE A 124 -3.82 9.07 2.77
C PHE A 124 -3.05 10.33 2.40
N LEU A 125 -3.57 11.14 1.45
CA LEU A 125 -2.97 12.44 1.14
C LEU A 125 -2.96 13.35 2.37
N GLU A 126 -4.05 13.41 3.12
CA GLU A 126 -4.18 14.21 4.34
C GLU A 126 -3.11 13.82 5.37
N ASP A 127 -2.98 12.53 5.68
CA ASP A 127 -1.97 12.03 6.61
C ASP A 127 -0.54 12.36 6.14
N GLN A 128 -0.24 12.11 4.86
CA GLN A 128 1.07 12.43 4.27
C GLN A 128 1.41 13.90 4.40
N LEU A 129 0.48 14.80 4.07
CA LEU A 129 0.71 16.24 4.16
C LEU A 129 0.92 16.68 5.61
N HIS A 130 0.12 16.19 6.58
CA HIS A 130 0.32 16.50 8.00
C HIS A 130 1.68 16.02 8.51
N ARG A 131 2.13 14.83 8.13
CA ARG A 131 3.42 14.26 8.55
C ARG A 131 4.61 15.02 7.99
N ILE A 132 4.48 15.58 6.79
CA ILE A 132 5.56 16.27 6.07
C ILE A 132 5.57 17.77 6.37
N ALA A 133 4.41 18.36 6.68
CA ALA A 133 4.27 19.80 6.94
C ALA A 133 5.29 20.38 7.92
N PRO A 134 5.74 19.70 9.00
CA PRO A 134 6.76 20.23 9.89
C PRO A 134 8.12 20.48 9.22
N ALA A 135 8.46 19.73 8.16
CA ALA A 135 9.71 19.87 7.40
C ALA A 135 9.65 20.93 6.29
N VAL A 136 8.44 21.43 6.00
CA VAL A 136 8.20 22.47 4.96
C VAL A 136 8.43 23.85 5.56
N HIS A 137 9.22 24.67 4.88
CA HIS A 137 9.52 26.06 5.25
C HIS A 137 9.06 27.02 4.16
N SER A 138 9.12 28.34 4.42
CA SER A 138 8.64 29.37 3.49
C SER A 138 9.32 29.38 2.11
N GLY A 139 10.53 28.85 2.02
CA GLY A 139 11.29 28.71 0.77
C GLY A 139 11.13 27.35 0.08
N THR A 140 10.36 26.40 0.64
CA THR A 140 10.16 25.10 0.02
C THR A 140 9.35 25.23 -1.27
N VAL A 141 9.85 24.65 -2.37
CA VAL A 141 9.08 24.48 -3.60
C VAL A 141 8.20 23.26 -3.46
N VAL A 142 6.87 23.45 -3.49
CA VAL A 142 5.90 22.34 -3.35
C VAL A 142 5.15 22.14 -4.64
N ILE A 143 5.29 20.93 -5.25
CA ILE A 143 4.63 20.57 -6.50
C ILE A 143 3.91 19.22 -6.33
N GLY A 144 2.58 19.26 -6.41
CA GLY A 144 1.76 18.06 -6.57
C GLY A 144 1.63 17.68 -8.04
N THR A 145 1.52 16.39 -8.34
CA THR A 145 1.27 15.88 -9.69
C THR A 145 0.27 14.74 -9.70
N GLY A 146 -0.57 14.67 -10.74
CA GLY A 146 -1.57 13.62 -10.90
C GLY A 146 -2.29 13.70 -12.23
N MET A 147 -3.00 12.63 -12.58
CA MET A 147 -3.95 12.69 -13.68
C MET A 147 -5.14 13.57 -13.29
N VAL A 148 -5.75 14.27 -14.24
CA VAL A 148 -6.90 15.18 -13.99
C VAL A 148 -8.01 14.50 -13.16
N LYS A 149 -8.28 13.22 -13.41
CA LYS A 149 -9.27 12.43 -12.67
C LYS A 149 -8.88 12.12 -11.21
N GLU A 150 -7.63 12.36 -10.82
CA GLU A 150 -7.09 12.14 -9.48
C GLU A 150 -7.02 13.46 -8.68
N ILE A 151 -7.09 14.60 -9.35
CA ILE A 151 -7.02 15.93 -8.73
C ILE A 151 -8.41 16.55 -8.68
N HIS A 152 -9.02 16.49 -7.51
CA HIS A 152 -10.34 17.06 -7.23
C HIS A 152 -10.21 18.34 -6.41
N THR A 153 -11.29 19.09 -6.27
CA THR A 153 -11.32 20.29 -5.39
C THR A 153 -10.94 19.94 -3.94
N SER A 154 -11.34 18.75 -3.46
CA SER A 154 -10.95 18.26 -2.14
C SER A 154 -9.45 18.02 -2.00
N THR A 155 -8.77 17.59 -3.07
CA THR A 155 -7.30 17.49 -3.11
C THR A 155 -6.64 18.85 -2.88
N LEU A 156 -7.10 19.88 -3.60
CA LEU A 156 -6.55 21.24 -3.47
C LEU A 156 -6.79 21.80 -2.06
N LYS A 157 -7.99 21.60 -1.52
CA LYS A 157 -8.33 22.03 -0.14
C LYS A 157 -7.43 21.39 0.93
N LEU A 158 -6.95 20.16 0.72
CA LEU A 158 -5.99 19.54 1.64
C LEU A 158 -4.64 20.27 1.61
N PHE A 159 -4.11 20.55 0.43
CA PHE A 159 -2.89 21.35 0.30
C PHE A 159 -3.07 22.74 0.92
N GLU A 160 -4.17 23.43 0.60
CA GLU A 160 -4.47 24.78 1.10
C GLU A 160 -4.55 24.83 2.63
N ARG A 161 -5.19 23.84 3.23
CA ARG A 161 -5.39 23.78 4.69
C ARG A 161 -4.12 23.43 5.46
N ILE A 162 -3.23 22.60 4.87
CA ILE A 162 -2.11 22.00 5.61
C ILE A 162 -0.77 22.65 5.25
N ILE A 163 -0.59 23.05 4.00
CA ILE A 163 0.67 23.60 3.49
C ILE A 163 0.55 25.09 3.16
N GLY A 164 -0.47 25.48 2.37
CA GLY A 164 -0.70 26.85 1.98
C GLY A 164 -1.46 27.01 0.66
N PRO A 165 -1.68 28.26 0.20
CA PRO A 165 -2.44 28.55 -1.02
C PRO A 165 -1.98 27.76 -2.23
N THR A 166 -2.94 27.28 -3.04
CA THR A 166 -2.67 26.44 -4.21
C THR A 166 -3.19 27.07 -5.50
N ARG A 167 -2.49 26.76 -6.60
CA ARG A 167 -2.97 26.94 -7.96
C ARG A 167 -2.67 25.71 -8.78
N THR A 168 -3.40 25.49 -9.87
CA THR A 168 -3.16 24.35 -10.77
C THR A 168 -2.66 24.83 -12.13
N SER A 169 -1.86 23.97 -12.81
CA SER A 169 -1.51 24.18 -14.20
C SER A 169 -2.72 23.93 -15.11
N LEU A 170 -2.59 24.27 -16.39
CA LEU A 170 -3.41 23.72 -17.45
C LEU A 170 -3.14 22.20 -17.57
N ALA A 171 -4.12 21.47 -18.07
CA ALA A 171 -3.96 20.04 -18.30
C ALA A 171 -3.09 19.74 -19.53
N VAL A 172 -2.10 18.88 -19.36
CA VAL A 172 -1.26 18.37 -20.46
C VAL A 172 -1.37 16.84 -20.50
N ARG A 173 -1.82 16.28 -21.64
CA ARG A 173 -2.06 14.81 -21.77
C ARG A 173 -2.89 14.22 -20.64
N LYS A 174 -3.93 14.96 -20.18
CA LYS A 174 -4.78 14.60 -19.02
C LYS A 174 -4.02 14.55 -17.68
N ALA A 175 -2.83 15.08 -17.57
CA ALA A 175 -2.09 15.30 -16.34
C ALA A 175 -2.19 16.77 -15.93
N ARG A 176 -2.06 17.03 -14.64
CA ARG A 176 -2.10 18.38 -14.05
C ARG A 176 -1.12 18.47 -12.90
N LEU A 177 -0.53 19.66 -12.73
CA LEU A 177 0.31 20.01 -11.58
C LEU A 177 -0.48 20.85 -10.58
N ILE A 178 -0.09 20.76 -9.32
CA ILE A 178 -0.54 21.60 -8.21
C ILE A 178 0.70 22.35 -7.74
N PHE A 179 0.67 23.66 -7.78
CA PHE A 179 1.68 24.53 -7.18
C PHE A 179 1.14 25.04 -5.86
N CYS A 180 1.85 24.78 -4.78
CA CYS A 180 1.46 25.19 -3.45
C CYS A 180 2.54 26.09 -2.87
N THR A 181 2.15 27.26 -2.38
CA THR A 181 3.06 28.19 -1.69
C THR A 181 2.96 27.94 -0.19
N PRO A 182 4.04 27.52 0.49
CA PRO A 182 4.01 27.27 1.92
C PRO A 182 3.60 28.53 2.71
N ASP A 183 2.65 28.37 3.63
CA ASP A 183 2.21 29.42 4.54
C ASP A 183 2.64 29.06 5.97
N PRO A 184 3.68 29.74 6.52
CA PRO A 184 4.15 29.47 7.88
C PRO A 184 3.16 29.91 8.97
N ALA A 185 2.13 30.69 8.63
CA ALA A 185 1.09 31.11 9.57
C ALA A 185 0.03 30.03 9.81
N LEU A 186 -0.03 29.00 8.95
CA LEU A 186 -0.96 27.88 9.15
C LEU A 186 -0.60 27.07 10.41
N PRO A 187 -1.60 26.71 11.23
CA PRO A 187 -1.37 25.90 12.42
C PRO A 187 -0.87 24.51 12.04
N ARG A 188 0.20 24.06 12.67
CA ARG A 188 0.73 22.70 12.52
C ARG A 188 -0.06 21.75 13.40
N THR A 189 -1.19 21.26 12.89
CA THR A 189 -2.05 20.30 13.58
C THR A 189 -1.56 18.87 13.32
N PRO A 190 -1.67 17.95 14.33
CA PRO A 190 -1.37 16.55 14.11
C PRO A 190 -2.35 15.94 13.08
N SER A 191 -1.93 14.86 12.44
CA SER A 191 -2.79 14.07 11.56
C SER A 191 -4.01 13.55 12.33
N PRO A 192 -5.22 13.54 11.73
CA PRO A 192 -6.40 12.92 12.33
C PRO A 192 -6.34 11.38 12.35
N TRP A 193 -5.30 10.81 11.78
CA TRP A 193 -5.06 9.37 11.71
C TRP A 193 -4.08 8.90 12.80
N PRO A 194 -4.21 7.63 13.30
CA PRO A 194 -5.09 6.57 12.85
C PRO A 194 -6.55 6.73 13.31
N TYR A 195 -7.49 6.27 12.49
CA TYR A 195 -8.90 6.20 12.84
C TYR A 195 -9.21 4.93 13.64
N ARG A 196 -10.09 5.02 14.63
CA ARG A 196 -10.47 3.91 15.51
C ARG A 196 -11.97 3.70 15.47
N TYR A 197 -12.41 2.44 15.38
CA TYR A 197 -13.81 2.08 15.53
C TYR A 197 -13.97 0.71 16.21
N GLU A 198 -15.13 0.50 16.82
CA GLU A 198 -15.49 -0.77 17.42
C GLU A 198 -16.11 -1.71 16.38
N LEU A 199 -15.73 -2.98 16.44
CA LEU A 199 -16.27 -4.01 15.56
C LEU A 199 -17.73 -4.34 15.94
N PRO A 200 -18.61 -4.60 14.94
CA PRO A 200 -20.02 -4.91 15.15
C PRO A 200 -20.22 -6.15 16.05
N ALA A 201 -21.37 -6.23 16.72
CA ALA A 201 -21.72 -7.34 17.61
C ALA A 201 -21.86 -8.71 16.92
N ASP A 202 -22.04 -8.73 15.59
CA ASP A 202 -22.31 -9.95 14.80
C ASP A 202 -21.06 -10.56 14.12
N VAL A 203 -19.85 -10.21 14.56
CA VAL A 203 -18.59 -10.69 13.96
C VAL A 203 -17.83 -11.69 14.84
N GLY A 204 -18.56 -12.43 15.67
CA GLY A 204 -18.01 -13.54 16.44
C GLY A 204 -17.03 -13.10 17.53
N PRO A 205 -15.87 -13.77 17.67
CA PRO A 205 -14.97 -13.57 18.83
C PRO A 205 -14.42 -12.14 18.98
N VAL A 206 -14.40 -11.35 17.90
CA VAL A 206 -13.85 -9.98 17.90
C VAL A 206 -14.93 -8.91 18.06
N ALA A 207 -16.19 -9.28 18.32
CA ALA A 207 -17.28 -8.34 18.54
C ALA A 207 -16.94 -7.35 19.67
N GLY A 208 -17.15 -6.06 19.43
CA GLY A 208 -16.87 -4.98 20.40
C GLY A 208 -15.39 -4.65 20.58
N LEU A 209 -14.45 -5.36 19.95
CA LEU A 209 -13.05 -4.98 19.96
C LEU A 209 -12.78 -3.77 19.07
N THR A 210 -11.80 -2.96 19.47
CA THR A 210 -11.41 -1.76 18.71
C THR A 210 -10.39 -2.10 17.64
N THR A 211 -10.62 -1.63 16.42
CA THR A 211 -9.63 -1.63 15.34
C THR A 211 -8.91 -0.29 15.27
N VAL A 212 -7.65 -0.32 14.87
CA VAL A 212 -6.81 0.85 14.62
C VAL A 212 -6.46 0.88 13.14
N ASN A 213 -6.72 2.00 12.47
CA ASN A 213 -6.67 2.06 11.02
C ASN A 213 -5.88 3.29 10.58
N HIS A 214 -4.66 3.07 10.06
CA HIS A 214 -3.89 4.14 9.46
C HIS A 214 -4.51 4.60 8.14
N ALA A 215 -4.19 5.82 7.74
CA ALA A 215 -4.73 6.41 6.51
C ALA A 215 -4.33 5.59 5.27
N GLY A 216 -5.27 5.44 4.36
CA GLY A 216 -5.02 4.82 3.06
C GLY A 216 -5.19 3.31 3.00
N ILE A 217 -5.23 2.61 4.13
CA ILE A 217 -5.50 1.18 4.13
C ILE A 217 -6.93 0.87 3.65
N PHE A 218 -7.13 -0.35 3.20
CA PHE A 218 -8.44 -0.81 2.76
C PHE A 218 -9.46 -0.73 3.89
N CYS A 219 -10.62 -0.07 3.63
CA CYS A 219 -11.71 0.07 4.59
C CYS A 219 -11.31 0.63 5.97
N ALA A 220 -10.47 1.69 5.99
CA ALA A 220 -9.96 2.30 7.22
C ALA A 220 -11.06 2.84 8.17
N GLU A 221 -12.23 3.23 7.65
CA GLU A 221 -13.30 3.88 8.44
C GLU A 221 -14.44 2.93 8.84
N ARG A 222 -14.45 1.71 8.32
CA ARG A 222 -15.50 0.71 8.58
C ARG A 222 -15.05 -0.70 8.24
N LEU A 223 -15.68 -1.69 8.85
CA LEU A 223 -15.45 -3.09 8.50
C LEU A 223 -15.94 -3.38 7.07
N ASP A 224 -15.07 -3.98 6.25
CA ASP A 224 -15.42 -4.46 4.92
C ASP A 224 -16.50 -5.55 4.97
N ILE A 225 -17.44 -5.52 4.01
CA ILE A 225 -18.57 -6.46 3.97
C ILE A 225 -18.09 -7.89 3.71
N GLY A 226 -17.07 -8.09 2.84
CA GLY A 226 -16.47 -9.40 2.58
C GLY A 226 -15.75 -9.94 3.81
N THR A 227 -14.98 -9.10 4.50
CA THR A 227 -14.34 -9.43 5.77
C THR A 227 -15.39 -9.78 6.84
N ARG A 228 -16.50 -9.01 6.96
CA ARG A 228 -17.60 -9.32 7.88
C ARG A 228 -18.25 -10.67 7.59
N PHE A 229 -18.42 -11.01 6.30
CA PHE A 229 -18.91 -12.33 5.90
C PHE A 229 -17.90 -13.44 6.25
N PHE A 230 -16.61 -13.19 6.02
CA PHE A 230 -15.56 -14.17 6.29
C PHE A 230 -15.42 -14.46 7.79
N LEU A 231 -15.47 -13.46 8.65
CA LEU A 231 -15.39 -13.60 10.13
C LEU A 231 -16.41 -14.61 10.69
N LYS A 232 -17.60 -14.68 10.08
CA LYS A 232 -18.66 -15.62 10.48
C LYS A 232 -18.37 -17.08 10.12
N HIS A 233 -17.37 -17.32 9.28
CA HIS A 233 -17.07 -18.63 8.70
C HIS A 233 -15.60 -19.03 8.85
N LEU A 234 -14.87 -18.36 9.74
CA LEU A 234 -13.47 -18.70 9.99
C LEU A 234 -13.34 -20.10 10.59
N PRO A 235 -12.27 -20.84 10.24
CA PRO A 235 -12.05 -22.16 10.81
C PRO A 235 -11.70 -22.04 12.31
N SER A 236 -12.28 -22.91 13.13
CA SER A 236 -11.82 -23.10 14.49
C SER A 236 -10.69 -24.13 14.49
N ARG A 237 -9.52 -23.73 14.97
CA ARG A 237 -8.33 -24.56 15.12
C ARG A 237 -7.81 -24.42 16.53
N GLY A 238 -7.69 -25.53 17.25
CA GLY A 238 -7.10 -25.55 18.60
C GLY A 238 -5.62 -25.92 18.57
N GLY A 239 -4.93 -25.67 19.69
CA GLY A 239 -3.53 -25.99 19.90
C GLY A 239 -2.54 -25.05 19.24
N ALA A 240 -1.26 -25.37 19.32
CA ALA A 240 -0.16 -24.57 18.79
C ALA A 240 -0.07 -24.66 17.25
N VAL A 241 -0.82 -23.83 16.57
CA VAL A 241 -0.84 -23.73 15.10
C VAL A 241 -0.25 -22.41 14.61
N ARG A 242 0.37 -22.42 13.43
CA ARG A 242 0.89 -21.22 12.76
C ARG A 242 -0.13 -20.70 11.74
N VAL A 243 -0.64 -19.52 11.97
CA VAL A 243 -1.69 -18.88 11.16
C VAL A 243 -1.14 -17.62 10.51
N VAL A 244 -1.37 -17.46 9.22
CA VAL A 244 -1.00 -16.24 8.47
C VAL A 244 -2.26 -15.50 8.05
N ASP A 245 -2.32 -14.21 8.34
CA ASP A 245 -3.26 -13.25 7.77
C ASP A 245 -2.56 -12.57 6.59
N LEU A 246 -2.88 -13.02 5.37
CA LEU A 246 -2.22 -12.61 4.13
C LEU A 246 -2.99 -11.47 3.45
N GLY A 247 -2.33 -10.32 3.28
CA GLY A 247 -2.99 -9.06 2.94
C GLY A 247 -3.81 -8.59 4.12
N CYS A 248 -3.14 -8.44 5.28
CA CYS A 248 -3.79 -8.34 6.58
C CYS A 248 -4.61 -7.05 6.78
N GLY A 249 -4.32 -5.97 6.02
CA GLY A 249 -5.00 -4.69 6.21
C GLY A 249 -4.91 -4.22 7.67
N ASN A 250 -6.04 -4.09 8.35
CA ASN A 250 -6.10 -3.74 9.77
C ASN A 250 -5.98 -4.95 10.74
N GLY A 251 -5.73 -6.15 10.24
CA GLY A 251 -5.43 -7.35 11.03
C GLY A 251 -6.64 -8.01 11.68
N VAL A 252 -7.86 -7.66 11.34
CA VAL A 252 -9.06 -8.17 12.01
C VAL A 252 -9.27 -9.68 11.84
N LEU A 253 -8.85 -10.28 10.71
CA LEU A 253 -8.94 -11.73 10.48
C LEU A 253 -7.97 -12.49 11.38
N GLY A 254 -6.71 -12.08 11.43
CA GLY A 254 -5.69 -12.66 12.30
C GLY A 254 -6.04 -12.46 13.78
N LEU A 255 -6.53 -11.27 14.17
CA LEU A 255 -7.01 -11.03 15.54
C LEU A 255 -8.15 -12.00 15.91
N SER A 256 -9.11 -12.22 14.99
CA SER A 256 -10.20 -13.19 15.24
C SER A 256 -9.68 -14.61 15.47
N ALA A 257 -8.66 -15.01 14.68
CA ALA A 257 -8.01 -16.30 14.88
C ALA A 257 -7.28 -16.40 16.24
N ALA A 258 -6.60 -15.32 16.67
CA ALA A 258 -5.91 -15.28 17.95
C ALA A 258 -6.88 -15.32 19.14
N VAL A 259 -8.01 -14.61 19.07
CA VAL A 259 -9.04 -14.64 20.13
C VAL A 259 -9.70 -16.02 20.22
N ALA A 260 -9.95 -16.67 19.07
CA ALA A 260 -10.51 -18.01 19.03
C ALA A 260 -9.53 -19.12 19.48
N ASN A 261 -8.22 -18.88 19.30
CA ASN A 261 -7.16 -19.79 19.72
C ASN A 261 -5.93 -19.03 20.23
N PRO A 262 -5.84 -18.76 21.55
CA PRO A 262 -4.72 -18.04 22.15
C PRO A 262 -3.36 -18.75 22.06
N GLU A 263 -3.33 -20.06 21.76
CA GLU A 263 -2.08 -20.81 21.55
C GLU A 263 -1.51 -20.66 20.13
N ALA A 264 -2.29 -20.09 19.21
CA ALA A 264 -1.84 -19.88 17.82
C ALA A 264 -0.72 -18.84 17.78
N HIS A 265 0.23 -19.06 16.85
CA HIS A 265 1.20 -18.04 16.47
C HIS A 265 0.74 -17.38 15.18
N LEU A 266 0.46 -16.08 15.23
CA LEU A 266 -0.04 -15.30 14.12
C LEU A 266 1.11 -14.65 13.36
N THR A 267 0.99 -14.58 12.03
CA THR A 267 1.87 -13.75 11.19
C THR A 267 0.97 -12.88 10.32
N PHE A 268 1.09 -11.57 10.47
CA PHE A 268 0.37 -10.59 9.67
C PHE A 268 1.29 -10.10 8.55
N VAL A 269 0.82 -10.19 7.31
CA VAL A 269 1.63 -9.81 6.14
C VAL A 269 0.85 -8.88 5.23
N ASP A 270 1.45 -7.75 4.86
CA ASP A 270 0.92 -6.83 3.85
C ASP A 270 2.07 -6.13 3.11
N GLU A 271 1.82 -5.60 1.92
CA GLU A 271 2.79 -4.78 1.19
C GLU A 271 2.77 -3.32 1.65
N SER A 272 1.70 -2.88 2.34
CA SER A 272 1.53 -1.55 2.90
C SER A 272 2.10 -1.48 4.31
N TYR A 273 3.02 -0.55 4.54
CA TYR A 273 3.55 -0.24 5.88
C TYR A 273 2.45 0.23 6.84
N GLY A 274 1.49 1.02 6.34
CA GLY A 274 0.34 1.48 7.11
C GLY A 274 -0.60 0.35 7.49
N ALA A 275 -0.77 -0.66 6.63
CA ALA A 275 -1.58 -1.83 6.92
C ALA A 275 -0.95 -2.67 8.03
N VAL A 276 0.34 -3.00 7.92
CA VAL A 276 1.04 -3.77 8.95
C VAL A 276 1.05 -3.05 10.29
N ALA A 277 1.27 -1.73 10.31
CA ALA A 277 1.18 -0.93 11.53
C ALA A 277 -0.25 -0.95 12.13
N SER A 278 -1.28 -0.89 11.27
CA SER A 278 -2.68 -1.00 11.70
C SER A 278 -2.99 -2.36 12.31
N ALA A 279 -2.50 -3.43 11.69
CA ALA A 279 -2.66 -4.80 12.20
C ALA A 279 -1.95 -4.98 13.56
N GLU A 280 -0.74 -4.45 13.71
CA GLU A 280 0.02 -4.49 14.96
C GLU A 280 -0.70 -3.75 16.09
N GLU A 281 -1.16 -2.52 15.85
CA GLU A 281 -1.88 -1.73 16.85
C GLU A 281 -3.26 -2.35 17.18
N THR A 282 -3.98 -2.88 16.18
CA THR A 282 -5.25 -3.59 16.39
C THR A 282 -5.04 -4.86 17.23
N PHE A 283 -4.01 -5.64 16.90
CA PHE A 283 -3.67 -6.85 17.66
C PHE A 283 -3.29 -6.52 19.10
N ARG A 284 -2.43 -5.52 19.32
CA ARG A 284 -2.05 -5.09 20.69
C ARG A 284 -3.24 -4.61 21.52
N ALA A 285 -4.24 -4.00 20.87
CA ALA A 285 -5.43 -3.50 21.55
C ALA A 285 -6.44 -4.60 21.93
N GLY A 286 -6.50 -5.71 21.16
CA GLY A 286 -7.59 -6.70 21.28
C GLY A 286 -7.16 -8.15 21.51
N ALA A 287 -5.88 -8.48 21.39
CA ALA A 287 -5.42 -9.86 21.53
C ALA A 287 -5.43 -10.35 22.99
N PRO A 288 -5.67 -11.66 23.21
CA PRO A 288 -5.54 -12.27 24.52
C PRO A 288 -4.13 -12.12 25.10
N ALA A 289 -4.04 -12.06 26.44
CA ALA A 289 -2.74 -11.99 27.11
C ALA A 289 -1.86 -13.19 26.75
N GLY A 290 -0.61 -12.93 26.34
CA GLY A 290 0.35 -13.96 25.94
C GLY A 290 0.21 -14.45 24.49
N ALA A 291 -0.75 -13.96 23.72
CA ALA A 291 -0.84 -14.26 22.28
C ALA A 291 0.42 -13.80 21.53
N LYS A 292 0.88 -14.62 20.59
CA LYS A 292 2.13 -14.39 19.84
C LYS A 292 1.83 -13.96 18.42
N ALA A 293 2.50 -12.91 17.95
CA ALA A 293 2.36 -12.44 16.59
C ALA A 293 3.64 -11.82 16.04
N ASP A 294 3.86 -12.02 14.72
CA ASP A 294 4.86 -11.34 13.90
C ASP A 294 4.15 -10.44 12.88
N PHE A 295 4.76 -9.30 12.58
CA PHE A 295 4.23 -8.30 11.67
C PHE A 295 5.26 -8.02 10.57
N LEU A 296 4.93 -8.42 9.33
CA LEU A 296 5.86 -8.42 8.22
C LEU A 296 5.36 -7.55 7.08
N VAL A 297 6.19 -6.63 6.63
CA VAL A 297 5.96 -5.90 5.38
C VAL A 297 6.68 -6.62 4.25
N GLY A 298 5.96 -7.03 3.20
CA GLY A 298 6.57 -7.82 2.13
C GLY A 298 5.68 -8.08 0.93
N ASP A 299 6.24 -8.78 -0.06
CA ASP A 299 5.50 -9.25 -1.24
C ASP A 299 4.92 -10.64 -0.98
N GLY A 300 3.65 -10.68 -0.64
CA GLY A 300 2.98 -11.94 -0.34
C GLY A 300 3.64 -12.69 0.83
N LEU A 301 4.01 -13.94 0.63
CA LEU A 301 4.63 -14.80 1.64
C LEU A 301 6.13 -15.06 1.35
N ASP A 302 6.75 -14.20 0.56
CA ASP A 302 8.19 -14.23 0.34
C ASP A 302 8.90 -14.01 1.68
N GLY A 303 9.80 -14.92 2.05
CA GLY A 303 10.52 -14.88 3.33
C GLY A 303 9.94 -15.79 4.42
N LEU A 304 8.80 -16.44 4.22
CA LEU A 304 8.36 -17.53 5.07
C LEU A 304 8.92 -18.89 4.56
N ASP A 305 9.37 -19.70 5.50
CA ASP A 305 9.90 -21.02 5.18
C ASP A 305 8.83 -21.91 4.52
N PRO A 306 9.14 -22.60 3.42
CA PRO A 306 8.22 -23.54 2.79
C PRO A 306 7.75 -24.63 3.77
N GLY A 307 6.45 -24.88 3.79
CA GLY A 307 5.88 -25.94 4.63
C GLY A 307 5.83 -25.59 6.14
N SER A 308 5.97 -24.33 6.51
CA SER A 308 5.99 -23.89 7.90
C SER A 308 4.62 -23.47 8.47
N VAL A 309 3.59 -23.30 7.64
CA VAL A 309 2.30 -22.70 7.99
C VAL A 309 1.19 -23.74 8.01
N ASP A 310 0.30 -23.68 9.00
CA ASP A 310 -0.88 -24.54 9.13
C ASP A 310 -2.10 -23.99 8.41
N LEU A 311 -2.31 -22.69 8.51
CA LEU A 311 -3.48 -21.99 8.03
C LEU A 311 -3.11 -20.63 7.43
N VAL A 312 -3.61 -20.34 6.24
CA VAL A 312 -3.56 -19.01 5.62
C VAL A 312 -4.98 -18.49 5.49
N LEU A 313 -5.24 -17.31 6.04
CA LEU A 313 -6.45 -16.51 5.85
C LEU A 313 -6.16 -15.42 4.82
N ASN A 314 -7.04 -15.23 3.83
CA ASN A 314 -6.81 -14.27 2.78
C ASN A 314 -8.10 -13.61 2.30
N ASN A 315 -8.12 -12.28 2.35
CA ASN A 315 -9.10 -11.43 1.69
C ASN A 315 -8.39 -10.64 0.58
N PRO A 316 -8.20 -11.21 -0.62
CA PRO A 316 -7.42 -10.56 -1.68
C PRO A 316 -8.06 -9.24 -2.15
N PRO A 317 -7.29 -8.30 -2.70
CA PRO A 317 -7.84 -7.04 -3.21
C PRO A 317 -8.82 -7.28 -4.37
N PHE A 318 -10.01 -6.64 -4.34
CA PHE A 318 -11.07 -6.81 -5.34
C PHE A 318 -11.19 -5.65 -6.35
N HIS A 319 -10.46 -4.55 -6.18
CA HIS A 319 -10.76 -3.25 -6.81
C HIS A 319 -9.66 -2.66 -7.70
N SER A 320 -8.79 -3.47 -8.27
CA SER A 320 -7.91 -3.05 -9.36
C SER A 320 -8.44 -3.59 -10.70
N HIS A 321 -8.04 -3.00 -11.83
CA HIS A 321 -8.44 -3.47 -13.17
C HIS A 321 -8.37 -5.01 -13.23
N MET A 322 -9.45 -5.66 -13.66
CA MET A 322 -9.69 -7.11 -13.50
C MET A 322 -8.46 -8.02 -13.77
N ALA A 323 -7.66 -7.71 -14.79
CA ALA A 323 -6.45 -8.48 -15.12
C ALA A 323 -5.35 -8.39 -14.05
N THR A 324 -5.19 -7.24 -13.38
CA THR A 324 -4.19 -7.03 -12.33
C THR A 324 -4.61 -7.71 -11.03
N THR A 325 -5.90 -7.65 -10.71
CA THR A 325 -6.49 -8.29 -9.50
C THR A 325 -6.36 -9.82 -9.55
N ASP A 326 -6.63 -10.43 -10.71
CA ASP A 326 -6.48 -11.86 -10.92
C ASP A 326 -5.02 -12.32 -10.81
N ALA A 327 -4.06 -11.51 -11.29
CA ALA A 327 -2.64 -11.83 -11.18
C ALA A 327 -2.19 -11.78 -9.71
N THR A 328 -2.56 -10.74 -8.97
CA THR A 328 -2.22 -10.60 -7.53
C THR A 328 -2.80 -11.76 -6.72
N ALA A 329 -4.09 -12.07 -6.88
CA ALA A 329 -4.71 -13.18 -6.17
C ALA A 329 -4.01 -14.53 -6.48
N ARG A 330 -3.63 -14.78 -7.74
CA ARG A 330 -2.89 -16.01 -8.12
C ARG A 330 -1.52 -16.06 -7.47
N THR A 331 -0.78 -14.96 -7.41
CA THR A 331 0.51 -14.88 -6.72
C THR A 331 0.33 -15.20 -5.23
N MET A 332 -0.66 -14.59 -4.57
CA MET A 332 -0.99 -14.86 -3.16
C MET A 332 -1.34 -16.34 -2.94
N PHE A 333 -2.16 -16.95 -3.80
CA PHE A 333 -2.53 -18.38 -3.67
C PHE A 333 -1.34 -19.31 -3.90
N THR A 334 -0.45 -18.98 -4.84
CA THR A 334 0.77 -19.77 -5.11
C THR A 334 1.73 -19.68 -3.93
N GLY A 335 1.97 -18.48 -3.39
CA GLY A 335 2.77 -18.27 -2.19
C GLY A 335 2.19 -19.02 -0.99
N ALA A 336 0.87 -18.95 -0.79
CA ALA A 336 0.18 -19.69 0.27
C ALA A 336 0.40 -21.20 0.14
N ARG A 337 0.31 -21.76 -1.07
CA ARG A 337 0.59 -23.19 -1.28
C ARG A 337 2.03 -23.56 -0.94
N THR A 338 3.00 -22.69 -1.23
CA THR A 338 4.40 -22.91 -0.89
C THR A 338 4.61 -22.89 0.62
N ALA A 339 4.11 -21.88 1.32
CA ALA A 339 4.28 -21.70 2.77
C ALA A 339 3.53 -22.76 3.61
N LEU A 340 2.37 -23.22 3.15
CA LEU A 340 1.58 -24.25 3.86
C LEU A 340 2.32 -25.57 3.95
N ARG A 341 2.23 -26.25 5.12
CA ARG A 341 2.64 -27.66 5.27
C ARG A 341 1.66 -28.62 4.58
N GLN A 342 2.02 -29.89 4.47
CA GLN A 342 1.08 -30.94 4.04
C GLN A 342 -0.12 -30.99 4.99
N GLY A 343 -1.33 -31.03 4.42
CA GLY A 343 -2.59 -30.93 5.17
C GLY A 343 -2.94 -29.52 5.65
N GLY A 344 -2.07 -28.52 5.42
CA GLY A 344 -2.35 -27.12 5.71
C GLY A 344 -3.41 -26.54 4.76
N GLU A 345 -4.08 -25.47 5.19
CA GLU A 345 -5.26 -24.94 4.52
C GLU A 345 -5.11 -23.47 4.15
N LEU A 346 -5.57 -23.14 2.95
CA LEU A 346 -5.84 -21.76 2.53
C LEU A 346 -7.35 -21.52 2.55
N TRP A 347 -7.75 -20.48 3.28
CA TRP A 347 -9.12 -19.99 3.32
C TRP A 347 -9.20 -18.59 2.69
N VAL A 348 -10.13 -18.42 1.75
CA VAL A 348 -10.23 -17.20 0.93
C VAL A 348 -11.66 -16.72 0.90
N VAL A 349 -11.88 -15.42 1.14
CA VAL A 349 -13.15 -14.78 0.77
C VAL A 349 -13.00 -14.08 -0.59
N GLY A 350 -14.04 -14.12 -1.40
CA GLY A 350 -14.06 -13.42 -2.68
C GLY A 350 -15.46 -13.12 -3.17
N ASN A 351 -15.60 -12.19 -4.10
CA ASN A 351 -16.85 -12.00 -4.81
C ASN A 351 -17.16 -13.22 -5.70
N ARG A 352 -18.42 -13.66 -5.74
CA ARG A 352 -18.83 -14.87 -6.50
C ARG A 352 -18.48 -14.84 -7.98
N HIS A 353 -18.44 -13.66 -8.60
CA HIS A 353 -18.08 -13.51 -10.02
C HIS A 353 -16.59 -13.66 -10.29
N LEU A 354 -15.73 -13.65 -9.24
CA LEU A 354 -14.30 -13.89 -9.38
C LEU A 354 -14.04 -15.41 -9.50
N SER A 355 -13.20 -15.78 -10.44
CA SER A 355 -12.89 -17.18 -10.74
C SER A 355 -11.94 -17.84 -9.72
N TYR A 356 -11.97 -17.44 -8.44
CA TYR A 356 -11.03 -17.93 -7.41
C TYR A 356 -11.12 -19.43 -7.20
N HIS A 357 -12.30 -20.03 -7.28
CA HIS A 357 -12.46 -21.49 -7.20
C HIS A 357 -11.68 -22.22 -8.32
N THR A 358 -11.63 -21.66 -9.53
CA THR A 358 -10.88 -22.22 -10.65
C THR A 358 -9.37 -22.09 -10.40
N HIS A 359 -8.92 -20.93 -9.93
CA HIS A 359 -7.51 -20.71 -9.59
C HIS A 359 -7.05 -21.64 -8.47
N LEU A 360 -7.83 -21.77 -7.40
CA LEU A 360 -7.52 -22.65 -6.29
C LEU A 360 -7.47 -24.12 -6.72
N ARG A 361 -8.42 -24.60 -7.53
CA ARG A 361 -8.37 -25.96 -8.09
C ARG A 361 -7.13 -26.19 -8.93
N ARG A 362 -6.74 -25.22 -9.74
CA ARG A 362 -5.53 -25.33 -10.58
C ARG A 362 -4.24 -25.37 -9.74
N ILE A 363 -4.17 -24.58 -8.67
CA ILE A 363 -2.98 -24.46 -7.83
C ILE A 363 -2.89 -25.61 -6.81
N PHE A 364 -3.99 -25.94 -6.11
CA PHE A 364 -4.02 -26.92 -5.01
C PHE A 364 -4.50 -28.31 -5.42
N GLY A 365 -5.10 -28.47 -6.60
CA GLY A 365 -5.77 -29.71 -7.02
C GLY A 365 -7.16 -29.89 -6.37
N ASN A 366 -7.57 -29.04 -5.48
CA ASN A 366 -8.86 -29.10 -4.80
C ASN A 366 -9.35 -27.70 -4.41
N CYS A 367 -10.67 -27.56 -4.20
CA CYS A 367 -11.31 -26.37 -3.66
C CYS A 367 -12.72 -26.73 -3.21
N THR A 368 -13.07 -26.38 -1.98
CA THR A 368 -14.40 -26.56 -1.39
C THR A 368 -15.02 -25.20 -1.08
N THR A 369 -16.29 -25.02 -1.42
CA THR A 369 -17.07 -23.88 -0.96
C THR A 369 -17.54 -24.17 0.46
N VAL A 370 -17.14 -23.33 1.42
CA VAL A 370 -17.51 -23.44 2.83
C VAL A 370 -18.83 -22.73 3.09
N ALA A 371 -18.97 -21.51 2.56
CA ALA A 371 -20.15 -20.68 2.69
C ALA A 371 -20.32 -19.79 1.46
N GLY A 372 -21.54 -19.32 1.23
CA GLY A 372 -21.83 -18.39 0.16
C GLY A 372 -23.12 -17.64 0.37
N ASP A 373 -23.14 -16.38 -0.04
CA ASP A 373 -24.32 -15.53 -0.18
C ASP A 373 -24.45 -15.04 -1.63
N PRO A 374 -25.41 -14.18 -1.99
CA PRO A 374 -25.53 -13.66 -3.36
C PRO A 374 -24.29 -12.93 -3.88
N LYS A 375 -23.47 -12.34 -3.01
CA LYS A 375 -22.34 -11.48 -3.37
C LYS A 375 -20.98 -12.15 -3.11
N PHE A 376 -20.83 -12.86 -2.00
CA PHE A 376 -19.57 -13.43 -1.53
C PHE A 376 -19.56 -14.96 -1.47
N VAL A 377 -18.36 -15.50 -1.48
CA VAL A 377 -18.10 -16.93 -1.27
C VAL A 377 -16.86 -17.08 -0.40
N VAL A 378 -16.92 -18.03 0.56
CA VAL A 378 -15.74 -18.49 1.32
C VAL A 378 -15.30 -19.82 0.75
N LEU A 379 -14.05 -19.88 0.32
CA LEU A 379 -13.43 -21.04 -0.32
C LEU A 379 -12.31 -21.58 0.57
N ARG A 380 -12.17 -22.92 0.58
CA ARG A 380 -11.10 -23.63 1.26
C ARG A 380 -10.35 -24.52 0.26
N ALA A 381 -9.02 -24.45 0.29
CA ALA A 381 -8.13 -25.36 -0.43
C ALA A 381 -7.13 -25.99 0.56
N VAL A 382 -6.78 -27.27 0.34
CA VAL A 382 -5.88 -28.05 1.21
C VAL A 382 -4.64 -28.43 0.43
N LYS A 383 -3.44 -28.21 0.98
CA LYS A 383 -2.18 -28.68 0.40
C LYS A 383 -2.06 -30.19 0.61
N ARG A 384 -2.05 -30.93 -0.51
CA ARG A 384 -1.88 -32.38 -0.56
C ARG A 384 -0.50 -32.73 -1.06
#